data_7dab7756a82a67442afb8ac41ea7a1f4
#
_entry.id   7dab7756a82a67442afb8ac41ea7a1f4
#
_cell.length_a   1.000
_cell.length_b   1.000
_cell.length_c   1.000
_cell.angle_alpha   90.00
_cell.angle_beta   90.00
_cell.angle_gamma   90.00
#
_symmetry.space_group_name_H-M   'P 1'
#
loop_
_entity.id
_entity.type
_entity.pdbx_description
1 polymer ?
#
loop_
_entity_poly.entity_id
_entity_poly.type
_entity_poly.pdbx_seq_one_letter_code
_entity_poly.pdbx_strand_id
1 'polypeptide(L)'
;MWLPNLKYFDYKDLNSNHTESSLLGYHDFIYKNLPLHRAPIIESLRLKFYYALSRPEDIKLFVGIAVSRRVRKLSISYNYFGDKCQILLPSSLYTCKSLMTLKLYGKTILVDVPPTICLLPSLKTLELGWVTYLNEDSLGLLLSHCPVLEDLSIKRGYNDNVKALVVVVPSLQRLSIHIYSGCSSDDGHVIVTPSLKYFKLLDSRDCLSYLIEHMPELEEADINVKQNPDKLLVSITSIKRLSLNVFNSQEEPGYHAGIVFNHLEHLELCISNNYGYKLLVRLLKDSPKLRVLSICVHIDIQSGEYQPDIDFHGLTSLEGSSVPKCLLNSLETLDVQGYKGSLEERDFLSFIFKHAAHLKSSSISQ
;
A
#
# COMPACT_ATOMS: atom_id res chain seq x y z
N MET A 1 0.48 -40.17 -2.91
CA MET A 1 1.30 -39.03 -2.47
C MET A 1 0.34 -37.86 -2.22
N TRP A 2 0.29 -37.31 -1.01
CA TRP A 2 -0.62 -36.21 -0.69
C TRP A 2 0.03 -34.89 -1.11
N LEU A 3 -0.72 -34.03 -1.83
CA LEU A 3 -0.20 -32.75 -2.29
C LEU A 3 -0.06 -31.76 -1.12
N PRO A 4 1.10 -31.16 -0.89
CA PRO A 4 1.29 -30.20 0.20
C PRO A 4 0.67 -28.81 -0.07
N ASN A 5 0.36 -28.52 -1.33
CA ASN A 5 -0.20 -27.25 -1.75
C ASN A 5 -1.63 -27.44 -2.24
N LEU A 6 -2.56 -26.85 -1.55
CA LEU A 6 -3.98 -26.95 -1.81
C LEU A 6 -4.54 -25.59 -2.22
N LYS A 7 -5.23 -25.55 -3.35
CA LYS A 7 -5.90 -24.36 -3.86
C LYS A 7 -7.34 -24.69 -4.17
N TYR A 8 -8.25 -24.06 -3.48
CA TYR A 8 -9.68 -24.21 -3.70
C TYR A 8 -10.25 -22.83 -4.08
N PHE A 9 -10.87 -22.76 -5.25
CA PHE A 9 -11.46 -21.54 -5.78
C PHE A 9 -12.93 -21.82 -6.10
N ASP A 10 -13.83 -21.10 -5.47
CA ASP A 10 -15.20 -20.95 -5.91
C ASP A 10 -15.18 -19.85 -7.00
N TYR A 11 -15.06 -20.27 -8.25
CA TYR A 11 -14.91 -19.36 -9.37
C TYR A 11 -16.16 -19.39 -10.23
N LYS A 12 -16.90 -18.31 -10.26
CA LYS A 12 -17.84 -18.05 -11.35
C LYS A 12 -17.08 -17.28 -12.41
N ASP A 13 -16.70 -17.95 -13.48
CA ASP A 13 -16.23 -17.26 -14.67
C ASP A 13 -17.38 -16.36 -15.15
N LEU A 14 -17.16 -15.05 -15.27
CA LEU A 14 -18.20 -14.08 -15.65
C LEU A 14 -18.83 -14.39 -17.01
N ASN A 15 -18.22 -15.28 -17.80
CA ASN A 15 -18.63 -15.69 -19.14
C ASN A 15 -19.23 -17.10 -19.23
N SER A 16 -19.35 -17.85 -18.12
CA SER A 16 -19.90 -19.21 -18.16
C SER A 16 -21.27 -19.29 -17.48
N ASN A 17 -22.23 -19.86 -18.20
CA ASN A 17 -23.57 -20.21 -17.68
C ASN A 17 -23.50 -21.34 -16.65
N HIS A 18 -22.65 -21.21 -15.61
CA HIS A 18 -22.60 -22.21 -14.55
C HIS A 18 -23.85 -22.10 -13.68
N THR A 19 -24.60 -23.16 -13.63
CA THR A 19 -25.78 -23.31 -12.81
C THR A 19 -25.42 -23.39 -11.32
N GLU A 20 -26.33 -23.00 -10.45
CA GLU A 20 -26.22 -23.09 -8.98
C GLU A 20 -25.75 -24.47 -8.50
N SER A 21 -26.08 -25.53 -9.27
CA SER A 21 -25.67 -26.92 -9.03
C SER A 21 -24.15 -27.15 -9.15
N SER A 22 -23.42 -26.40 -9.98
CA SER A 22 -21.96 -26.55 -10.10
C SER A 22 -21.21 -25.94 -8.92
N LEU A 23 -21.77 -24.88 -8.32
CA LEU A 23 -21.22 -24.23 -7.13
C LEU A 23 -21.42 -25.08 -5.87
N LEU A 24 -22.57 -25.72 -5.75
CA LEU A 24 -22.86 -26.69 -4.69
C LEU A 24 -21.90 -27.89 -4.76
N GLY A 25 -21.60 -28.38 -5.95
CA GLY A 25 -20.64 -29.48 -6.17
C GLY A 25 -19.24 -29.16 -5.68
N TYR A 26 -18.82 -27.88 -5.83
CA TYR A 26 -17.48 -27.45 -5.42
C TYR A 26 -17.36 -27.32 -3.89
N HIS A 27 -18.33 -26.72 -3.23
CA HIS A 27 -18.41 -26.65 -1.77
C HIS A 27 -18.41 -28.07 -1.16
N ASP A 28 -19.25 -28.96 -1.69
CA ASP A 28 -19.31 -30.36 -1.31
C ASP A 28 -17.97 -31.07 -1.51
N PHE A 29 -17.26 -30.75 -2.60
CA PHE A 29 -15.95 -31.33 -2.85
C PHE A 29 -14.93 -30.93 -1.76
N ILE A 30 -14.85 -29.64 -1.39
CA ILE A 30 -13.93 -29.20 -0.32
C ILE A 30 -14.33 -29.83 0.99
N TYR A 31 -15.61 -29.82 1.33
CA TYR A 31 -16.14 -30.37 2.58
C TYR A 31 -15.82 -31.86 2.75
N LYS A 32 -15.93 -32.63 1.67
CA LYS A 32 -15.64 -34.06 1.68
C LYS A 32 -14.15 -34.40 1.63
N ASN A 33 -13.35 -33.61 0.92
CA ASN A 33 -11.96 -33.99 0.63
C ASN A 33 -10.93 -33.35 1.57
N LEU A 34 -11.13 -32.13 2.01
CA LEU A 34 -10.15 -31.46 2.90
C LEU A 34 -9.99 -32.20 4.25
N PRO A 35 -11.05 -32.73 4.91
CA PRO A 35 -10.88 -33.57 6.11
C PRO A 35 -10.13 -34.87 5.87
N LEU A 36 -10.24 -35.44 4.67
CA LEU A 36 -9.55 -36.67 4.29
C LEU A 36 -8.07 -36.47 3.96
N HIS A 37 -7.62 -35.24 3.86
CA HIS A 37 -6.23 -34.95 3.57
C HIS A 37 -5.32 -35.42 4.72
N ARG A 38 -4.41 -36.35 4.41
CA ARG A 38 -3.60 -37.05 5.42
C ARG A 38 -2.15 -36.52 5.56
N ALA A 39 -1.75 -35.51 4.77
CA ALA A 39 -0.41 -34.95 4.94
C ALA A 39 -0.25 -34.37 6.37
N PRO A 40 0.87 -34.64 7.04
CA PRO A 40 1.12 -34.11 8.38
C PRO A 40 1.32 -32.59 8.39
N ILE A 41 1.70 -32.02 7.24
CA ILE A 41 1.93 -30.60 7.05
C ILE A 41 1.23 -30.16 5.76
N ILE A 42 0.49 -29.06 5.83
CA ILE A 42 -0.03 -28.32 4.67
C ILE A 42 0.90 -27.14 4.42
N GLU A 43 1.66 -27.17 3.33
CA GLU A 43 2.57 -26.07 2.98
C GLU A 43 1.78 -24.81 2.60
N SER A 44 0.70 -24.95 1.83
CA SER A 44 -0.12 -23.82 1.42
C SER A 44 -1.57 -24.25 1.24
N LEU A 45 -2.48 -23.51 1.87
CA LEU A 45 -3.92 -23.62 1.63
C LEU A 45 -4.46 -22.25 1.19
N ARG A 46 -5.09 -22.20 0.02
CA ARG A 46 -5.78 -21.02 -0.48
C ARG A 46 -7.26 -21.34 -0.71
N LEU A 47 -8.11 -20.59 -0.04
CA LEU A 47 -9.57 -20.70 -0.11
C LEU A 47 -10.13 -19.37 -0.65
N LYS A 48 -10.86 -19.42 -1.77
CA LYS A 48 -11.55 -18.25 -2.31
C LYS A 48 -13.03 -18.57 -2.47
N PHE A 49 -13.87 -17.78 -1.85
CA PHE A 49 -15.32 -17.89 -1.88
C PHE A 49 -15.93 -16.57 -2.40
N TYR A 50 -16.76 -16.67 -3.42
CA TYR A 50 -17.36 -15.49 -4.08
C TYR A 50 -18.86 -15.32 -3.77
N TYR A 51 -19.52 -16.35 -3.19
CA TYR A 51 -20.98 -16.38 -2.98
C TYR A 51 -21.35 -16.91 -1.60
N ALA A 52 -22.60 -16.61 -1.20
CA ALA A 52 -23.20 -17.00 0.08
C ALA A 52 -23.39 -18.51 0.29
N LEU A 53 -22.85 -19.35 -0.59
CA LEU A 53 -23.00 -20.81 -0.50
C LEU A 53 -22.17 -21.44 0.61
N SER A 54 -21.05 -20.82 0.99
CA SER A 54 -20.23 -21.30 2.10
C SER A 54 -20.69 -20.64 3.40
N ARG A 55 -21.06 -21.45 4.36
CA ARG A 55 -21.45 -20.99 5.69
C ARG A 55 -20.24 -20.54 6.48
N PRO A 56 -20.36 -19.56 7.39
CA PRO A 56 -19.24 -19.15 8.27
C PRO A 56 -18.63 -20.33 9.05
N GLU A 57 -19.45 -21.31 9.44
CA GLU A 57 -19.01 -22.51 10.15
C GLU A 57 -18.10 -23.40 9.32
N ASP A 58 -18.35 -23.49 8.00
CA ASP A 58 -17.52 -24.30 7.10
C ASP A 58 -16.13 -23.69 6.96
N ILE A 59 -16.03 -22.37 6.86
CA ILE A 59 -14.74 -21.68 6.83
C ILE A 59 -13.98 -21.88 8.14
N LYS A 60 -14.68 -21.78 9.27
CA LYS A 60 -14.09 -22.07 10.58
C LYS A 60 -13.57 -23.50 10.66
N LEU A 61 -14.31 -24.48 10.14
CA LEU A 61 -13.90 -25.87 10.05
C LEU A 61 -12.64 -26.03 9.18
N PHE A 62 -12.63 -25.46 7.98
CA PHE A 62 -11.50 -25.57 7.05
C PHE A 62 -10.22 -24.96 7.62
N VAL A 63 -10.35 -23.81 8.28
CA VAL A 63 -9.22 -23.19 9.00
C VAL A 63 -8.75 -24.07 10.15
N GLY A 64 -9.66 -24.65 10.92
CA GLY A 64 -9.33 -25.59 12.01
C GLY A 64 -8.56 -26.80 11.51
N ILE A 65 -8.98 -27.39 10.38
CA ILE A 65 -8.26 -28.51 9.74
C ILE A 65 -6.86 -28.05 9.29
N ALA A 66 -6.73 -26.90 8.66
CA ALA A 66 -5.44 -26.38 8.22
C ALA A 66 -4.47 -26.18 9.40
N VAL A 67 -4.94 -25.60 10.48
CA VAL A 67 -4.16 -25.40 11.72
C VAL A 67 -3.74 -26.72 12.34
N SER A 68 -4.65 -27.69 12.44
CA SER A 68 -4.33 -29.03 12.95
C SER A 68 -3.27 -29.76 12.11
N ARG A 69 -3.13 -29.41 10.84
CA ARG A 69 -2.13 -29.91 9.89
C ARG A 69 -0.92 -28.97 9.76
N ARG A 70 -0.64 -28.15 10.75
CA ARG A 70 0.55 -27.27 10.81
C ARG A 70 0.74 -26.45 9.54
N VAL A 71 -0.32 -25.80 9.06
CA VAL A 71 -0.29 -24.99 7.84
C VAL A 71 0.79 -23.90 7.92
N ARG A 72 1.54 -23.73 6.85
CA ARG A 72 2.58 -22.68 6.74
C ARG A 72 2.07 -21.43 6.05
N LYS A 73 1.28 -21.57 4.99
CA LYS A 73 0.72 -20.45 4.24
C LYS A 73 -0.79 -20.61 4.13
N LEU A 74 -1.53 -19.68 4.71
CA LEU A 74 -3.00 -19.67 4.67
C LEU A 74 -3.48 -18.40 4.00
N SER A 75 -4.33 -18.55 2.99
CA SER A 75 -4.99 -17.42 2.31
C SER A 75 -6.48 -17.68 2.23
N ILE A 76 -7.28 -16.77 2.77
CA ILE A 76 -8.74 -16.83 2.75
C ILE A 76 -9.25 -15.55 2.10
N SER A 77 -10.08 -15.69 1.08
CA SER A 77 -10.78 -14.58 0.45
C SER A 77 -12.26 -14.90 0.41
N TYR A 78 -13.07 -14.04 1.02
CA TYR A 78 -14.51 -14.18 1.06
C TYR A 78 -15.18 -12.89 0.61
N ASN A 79 -15.60 -12.87 -0.65
CA ASN A 79 -16.20 -11.71 -1.30
C ASN A 79 -17.72 -11.84 -1.35
N TYR A 80 -18.36 -11.67 -0.22
CA TYR A 80 -19.81 -11.61 -0.12
C TYR A 80 -20.26 -10.19 0.21
N PHE A 81 -21.23 -9.69 -0.54
CA PHE A 81 -21.74 -8.32 -0.41
C PHE A 81 -22.99 -8.20 0.48
N GLY A 82 -23.42 -9.29 1.14
CA GLY A 82 -24.54 -9.26 2.07
C GLY A 82 -24.13 -8.95 3.50
N ASP A 83 -24.92 -8.14 4.20
CA ASP A 83 -24.57 -7.59 5.52
C ASP A 83 -24.79 -8.55 6.72
N LYS A 84 -25.17 -9.81 6.50
CA LYS A 84 -25.76 -10.60 7.58
C LYS A 84 -24.90 -11.65 8.26
N CYS A 85 -23.72 -12.00 7.77
CA CYS A 85 -22.94 -13.08 8.37
C CYS A 85 -21.48 -12.71 8.53
N GLN A 86 -21.04 -12.46 9.77
CA GLN A 86 -19.63 -12.32 10.10
C GLN A 86 -18.97 -13.70 10.24
N ILE A 87 -17.79 -13.84 9.66
CA ILE A 87 -16.99 -15.06 9.76
C ILE A 87 -15.98 -14.87 10.88
N LEU A 88 -16.24 -15.51 12.00
CA LEU A 88 -15.31 -15.57 13.12
C LEU A 88 -14.29 -16.68 12.88
N LEU A 89 -13.04 -16.34 12.77
CA LEU A 89 -11.96 -17.31 12.63
C LEU A 89 -11.70 -18.05 13.95
N PRO A 90 -11.31 -19.34 13.90
CA PRO A 90 -11.06 -20.09 15.13
C PRO A 90 -9.85 -19.54 15.90
N SER A 91 -9.95 -19.46 17.23
CA SER A 91 -8.87 -18.98 18.10
C SER A 91 -7.56 -19.74 17.92
N SER A 92 -7.63 -21.03 17.53
CA SER A 92 -6.46 -21.85 17.20
C SER A 92 -5.62 -21.30 16.04
N LEU A 93 -6.19 -20.46 15.16
CA LEU A 93 -5.43 -19.77 14.12
C LEU A 93 -4.37 -18.84 14.74
N TYR A 94 -4.75 -18.10 15.78
CA TYR A 94 -3.88 -17.12 16.44
C TYR A 94 -2.81 -17.74 17.34
N THR A 95 -2.81 -19.09 17.47
CA THR A 95 -1.80 -19.86 18.22
C THR A 95 -1.01 -20.80 17.32
N CYS A 96 -1.16 -20.68 16.00
CA CYS A 96 -0.53 -21.57 15.03
C CYS A 96 0.96 -21.24 14.86
N LYS A 97 1.82 -22.00 15.56
CA LYS A 97 3.29 -21.78 15.56
C LYS A 97 3.96 -22.03 14.21
N SER A 98 3.33 -22.78 13.31
CA SER A 98 3.89 -23.10 11.99
C SER A 98 3.53 -22.07 10.91
N LEU A 99 2.62 -21.15 11.20
CA LEU A 99 2.10 -20.20 10.23
C LEU A 99 3.14 -19.12 9.91
N MET A 100 3.55 -19.05 8.65
CA MET A 100 4.53 -18.09 8.14
C MET A 100 3.87 -16.99 7.31
N THR A 101 2.76 -17.30 6.66
CA THR A 101 2.02 -16.35 5.82
C THR A 101 0.53 -16.46 6.12
N LEU A 102 -0.09 -15.35 6.46
CA LEU A 102 -1.55 -15.21 6.64
C LEU A 102 -2.07 -14.11 5.73
N LYS A 103 -3.05 -14.45 4.89
CA LYS A 103 -3.73 -13.51 4.01
C LYS A 103 -5.24 -13.62 4.20
N LEU A 104 -5.87 -12.54 4.63
CA LEU A 104 -7.31 -12.48 4.88
C LEU A 104 -7.91 -11.35 4.06
N TYR A 105 -8.91 -11.67 3.24
CA TYR A 105 -9.61 -10.70 2.39
C TYR A 105 -11.12 -10.87 2.51
N GLY A 106 -11.82 -9.82 2.87
CA GLY A 106 -13.28 -9.77 2.85
C GLY A 106 -13.90 -9.06 4.05
N LYS A 107 -14.87 -8.19 3.79
CA LYS A 107 -15.57 -7.36 4.79
C LYS A 107 -16.26 -8.16 5.89
N THR A 108 -16.68 -9.38 5.59
CA THR A 108 -17.37 -10.26 6.55
C THR A 108 -16.42 -11.05 7.43
N ILE A 109 -15.10 -11.04 7.16
CA ILE A 109 -14.12 -11.70 8.03
C ILE A 109 -13.88 -10.81 9.24
N LEU A 110 -14.27 -11.32 10.42
CA LEU A 110 -14.05 -10.65 11.69
C LEU A 110 -12.71 -11.10 12.31
N VAL A 111 -11.82 -10.15 12.49
CA VAL A 111 -10.55 -10.36 13.19
C VAL A 111 -10.78 -10.13 14.68
N ASP A 112 -10.94 -11.23 15.39
CA ASP A 112 -11.09 -11.28 16.86
C ASP A 112 -9.86 -11.98 17.46
N VAL A 113 -8.98 -11.18 18.04
CA VAL A 113 -7.71 -11.67 18.59
C VAL A 113 -7.83 -11.88 20.08
N PRO A 114 -7.73 -13.13 20.58
CA PRO A 114 -7.78 -13.40 22.02
C PRO A 114 -6.59 -12.72 22.74
N PRO A 115 -6.82 -11.86 23.74
CA PRO A 115 -5.75 -11.07 24.37
C PRO A 115 -4.72 -11.89 25.14
N THR A 116 -5.09 -13.09 25.60
CA THR A 116 -4.25 -13.90 26.47
C THR A 116 -3.55 -15.07 25.78
N ILE A 117 -3.92 -15.41 24.54
CA ILE A 117 -3.52 -16.70 23.91
C ILE A 117 -2.86 -16.47 22.54
N CYS A 118 -2.84 -15.23 22.03
CA CYS A 118 -2.28 -14.97 20.70
C CYS A 118 -0.75 -15.09 20.75
N LEU A 119 -0.18 -15.91 19.86
CA LEU A 119 1.25 -15.95 19.58
C LEU A 119 1.51 -16.57 18.21
N LEU A 120 1.98 -15.78 17.28
CA LEU A 120 2.35 -16.19 15.92
C LEU A 120 3.87 -16.03 15.71
N PRO A 121 4.69 -16.87 16.35
CA PRO A 121 6.14 -16.66 16.45
C PRO A 121 6.88 -16.84 15.12
N SER A 122 6.25 -17.45 14.13
CA SER A 122 6.84 -17.70 12.81
C SER A 122 6.23 -16.85 11.69
N LEU A 123 5.26 -15.98 12.01
CA LEU A 123 4.55 -15.22 11.00
C LEU A 123 5.46 -14.10 10.44
N LYS A 124 5.78 -14.22 9.16
CA LYS A 124 6.62 -13.29 8.42
C LYS A 124 5.82 -12.36 7.51
N THR A 125 4.71 -12.83 6.98
CA THR A 125 3.87 -12.07 6.03
C THR A 125 2.43 -12.04 6.52
N LEU A 126 1.88 -10.84 6.68
CA LEU A 126 0.47 -10.60 7.03
C LEU A 126 -0.17 -9.66 6.01
N GLU A 127 -1.25 -10.14 5.38
CA GLU A 127 -2.06 -9.31 4.47
C GLU A 127 -3.51 -9.29 4.95
N LEU A 128 -4.01 -8.11 5.27
CA LEU A 128 -5.38 -7.87 5.73
C LEU A 128 -6.07 -6.92 4.75
N GLY A 129 -7.02 -7.44 3.98
CA GLY A 129 -7.73 -6.66 2.99
C GLY A 129 -9.23 -6.59 3.27
N TRP A 130 -9.75 -5.38 3.53
CA TRP A 130 -11.18 -5.11 3.79
C TRP A 130 -11.80 -5.95 4.91
N VAL A 131 -11.00 -6.45 5.84
CA VAL A 131 -11.50 -7.18 7.01
C VAL A 131 -12.15 -6.23 8.01
N THR A 132 -13.02 -6.75 8.86
CA THR A 132 -13.59 -6.04 10.00
C THR A 132 -12.88 -6.48 11.27
N TYR A 133 -12.59 -5.57 12.16
CA TYR A 133 -11.98 -5.87 13.45
C TYR A 133 -13.05 -5.89 14.54
N LEU A 134 -12.87 -6.72 15.57
CA LEU A 134 -13.83 -6.79 16.68
C LEU A 134 -13.91 -5.44 17.42
N ASN A 135 -12.77 -4.81 17.62
CA ASN A 135 -12.61 -3.49 18.25
C ASN A 135 -11.37 -2.77 17.72
N GLU A 136 -11.16 -1.54 18.19
CA GLU A 136 -10.05 -0.66 17.78
C GLU A 136 -8.67 -1.26 18.07
N ASP A 137 -8.54 -2.02 19.15
CA ASP A 137 -7.26 -2.58 19.62
C ASP A 137 -6.87 -3.87 18.91
N SER A 138 -7.82 -4.54 18.24
CA SER A 138 -7.62 -5.89 17.66
C SER A 138 -6.43 -5.96 16.70
N LEU A 139 -6.21 -4.93 15.88
CA LEU A 139 -5.08 -4.87 14.95
C LEU A 139 -3.75 -4.72 15.70
N GLY A 140 -3.67 -3.76 16.62
CA GLY A 140 -2.48 -3.53 17.43
C GLY A 140 -2.10 -4.77 18.24
N LEU A 141 -3.10 -5.44 18.82
CA LEU A 141 -2.92 -6.68 19.55
C LEU A 141 -2.39 -7.81 18.65
N LEU A 142 -2.94 -7.96 17.43
CA LEU A 142 -2.44 -8.94 16.47
C LEU A 142 -0.97 -8.69 16.13
N LEU A 143 -0.63 -7.44 15.82
CA LEU A 143 0.73 -7.06 15.43
C LEU A 143 1.75 -7.26 16.56
N SER A 144 1.37 -6.96 17.80
CA SER A 144 2.25 -7.13 18.98
C SER A 144 2.64 -8.60 19.23
N HIS A 145 1.85 -9.53 18.71
CA HIS A 145 2.10 -10.98 18.86
C HIS A 145 2.81 -11.62 17.65
N CYS A 146 3.33 -10.81 16.73
CA CYS A 146 4.04 -11.23 15.53
C CYS A 146 5.50 -10.75 15.54
N PRO A 147 6.39 -11.30 16.42
CA PRO A 147 7.71 -10.73 16.69
C PRO A 147 8.71 -10.79 15.52
N VAL A 148 8.43 -11.60 14.49
CA VAL A 148 9.30 -11.78 13.31
C VAL A 148 8.61 -11.33 12.02
N LEU A 149 7.61 -10.44 12.12
CA LEU A 149 6.87 -9.96 10.96
C LEU A 149 7.75 -9.07 10.09
N GLU A 150 7.92 -9.47 8.83
CA GLU A 150 8.76 -8.79 7.83
C GLU A 150 7.93 -8.01 6.82
N ASP A 151 6.74 -8.54 6.46
CA ASP A 151 5.87 -7.97 5.43
C ASP A 151 4.46 -7.74 5.97
N LEU A 152 3.99 -6.48 5.94
CA LEU A 152 2.63 -6.13 6.33
C LEU A 152 1.93 -5.38 5.20
N SER A 153 0.75 -5.87 4.80
CA SER A 153 -0.13 -5.17 3.88
C SER A 153 -1.53 -5.02 4.49
N ILE A 154 -2.00 -3.79 4.58
CA ILE A 154 -3.32 -3.44 5.12
C ILE A 154 -4.09 -2.67 4.06
N LYS A 155 -5.28 -3.17 3.69
CA LYS A 155 -6.24 -2.47 2.85
C LYS A 155 -7.49 -2.21 3.67
N ARG A 156 -7.68 -0.96 4.05
CA ARG A 156 -8.84 -0.54 4.85
C ARG A 156 -10.04 -0.29 3.95
N GLY A 157 -11.20 -0.73 4.41
CA GLY A 157 -12.49 -0.48 3.77
C GLY A 157 -13.41 0.37 4.64
N TYR A 158 -14.61 0.62 4.14
CA TYR A 158 -15.65 1.28 4.91
C TYR A 158 -15.99 0.47 6.16
N ASN A 159 -16.07 1.12 7.32
CA ASN A 159 -16.53 0.54 8.59
C ASN A 159 -15.74 -0.70 9.05
N ASP A 160 -14.43 -0.62 9.01
CA ASP A 160 -13.54 -1.70 9.49
C ASP A 160 -13.37 -1.73 11.02
N ASN A 161 -14.02 -0.82 11.76
CA ASN A 161 -13.96 -0.63 13.22
C ASN A 161 -12.62 -0.15 13.76
N VAL A 162 -11.71 0.34 12.92
CA VAL A 162 -10.46 0.92 13.37
C VAL A 162 -10.52 2.44 13.22
N LYS A 163 -10.40 3.20 14.30
CA LYS A 163 -10.32 4.66 14.24
C LYS A 163 -8.94 5.13 13.82
N ALA A 164 -7.90 4.73 14.54
CA ALA A 164 -6.52 5.06 14.22
C ALA A 164 -5.73 3.80 13.85
N LEU A 165 -5.00 3.85 12.73
CA LEU A 165 -4.09 2.78 12.37
C LEU A 165 -2.79 2.92 13.19
N VAL A 166 -2.54 1.94 14.07
CA VAL A 166 -1.32 1.90 14.89
C VAL A 166 -0.47 0.72 14.44
N VAL A 167 0.68 1.00 13.83
CA VAL A 167 1.65 0.01 13.35
C VAL A 167 2.96 0.21 14.09
N VAL A 168 3.19 -0.59 15.14
CA VAL A 168 4.42 -0.60 15.93
C VAL A 168 5.04 -1.99 15.81
N VAL A 169 5.91 -2.16 14.81
CA VAL A 169 6.51 -3.46 14.46
C VAL A 169 7.99 -3.26 14.13
N PRO A 170 8.90 -3.42 15.10
CA PRO A 170 10.32 -3.15 14.90
C PRO A 170 11.00 -4.03 13.85
N SER A 171 10.51 -5.26 13.63
CA SER A 171 11.06 -6.21 12.65
C SER A 171 10.61 -5.97 11.21
N LEU A 172 9.68 -5.03 10.99
CA LEU A 172 9.04 -4.85 9.69
C LEU A 172 10.01 -4.29 8.65
N GLN A 173 10.07 -4.93 7.49
CA GLN A 173 10.90 -4.51 6.36
C GLN A 173 10.07 -3.93 5.21
N ARG A 174 8.83 -4.38 5.02
CA ARG A 174 7.92 -3.88 3.99
C ARG A 174 6.55 -3.57 4.57
N LEU A 175 6.09 -2.35 4.35
CA LEU A 175 4.77 -1.88 4.77
C LEU A 175 4.00 -1.35 3.56
N SER A 176 2.79 -1.87 3.36
CA SER A 176 1.86 -1.34 2.36
C SER A 176 0.53 -1.02 3.03
N ILE A 177 0.13 0.23 2.97
CA ILE A 177 -1.14 0.73 3.52
C ILE A 177 -1.97 1.29 2.37
N HIS A 178 -3.23 0.87 2.30
CA HIS A 178 -4.19 1.38 1.35
C HIS A 178 -5.48 1.77 2.09
N ILE A 179 -5.81 3.06 2.11
CA ILE A 179 -6.97 3.62 2.79
C ILE A 179 -7.87 4.29 1.75
N TYR A 180 -9.09 3.83 1.64
CA TYR A 180 -10.07 4.40 0.72
C TYR A 180 -10.75 5.64 1.31
N SER A 181 -11.23 6.54 0.46
CA SER A 181 -11.85 7.82 0.83
C SER A 181 -13.04 7.72 1.78
N GLY A 182 -13.71 6.57 1.82
CA GLY A 182 -14.85 6.35 2.72
C GLY A 182 -14.50 5.75 4.08
N CYS A 183 -13.24 5.63 4.43
CA CYS A 183 -12.87 5.28 5.80
C CYS A 183 -13.12 6.49 6.72
N SER A 184 -14.02 6.35 7.68
CA SER A 184 -14.52 7.42 8.56
C SER A 184 -13.57 7.80 9.70
N SER A 185 -12.27 7.62 9.54
CA SER A 185 -11.33 7.85 10.63
C SER A 185 -10.60 9.16 10.42
N ASP A 186 -10.90 10.14 11.26
CA ASP A 186 -10.18 11.42 11.38
C ASP A 186 -9.01 11.35 12.36
N ASP A 187 -8.87 10.22 13.07
CA ASP A 187 -7.82 10.03 14.07
C ASP A 187 -6.45 9.80 13.40
N GLY A 188 -5.41 10.30 14.05
CA GLY A 188 -4.05 10.20 13.58
C GLY A 188 -3.54 8.76 13.51
N HIS A 189 -2.85 8.42 12.43
CA HIS A 189 -2.21 7.13 12.27
C HIS A 189 -0.79 7.16 12.83
N VAL A 190 -0.38 6.09 13.52
CA VAL A 190 0.95 5.98 14.15
C VAL A 190 1.73 4.87 13.46
N ILE A 191 2.93 5.19 12.96
CA ILE A 191 3.82 4.23 12.31
C ILE A 191 5.20 4.31 12.96
N VAL A 192 5.61 3.22 13.62
CA VAL A 192 6.90 3.06 14.29
C VAL A 192 7.54 1.77 13.78
N THR A 193 8.36 1.88 12.74
CA THR A 193 8.94 0.74 12.02
C THR A 193 10.39 1.05 11.64
N PRO A 194 11.34 1.04 12.60
CA PRO A 194 12.71 1.53 12.38
C PRO A 194 13.51 0.72 11.34
N SER A 195 13.19 -0.56 11.14
CA SER A 195 13.87 -1.44 10.17
C SER A 195 13.22 -1.45 8.79
N LEU A 196 12.30 -0.50 8.52
CA LEU A 196 11.55 -0.48 7.26
C LEU A 196 12.47 -0.10 6.10
N LYS A 197 12.39 -0.89 5.01
CA LYS A 197 13.13 -0.68 3.76
C LYS A 197 12.25 -0.21 2.61
N TYR A 198 11.01 -0.65 2.60
CA TYR A 198 10.03 -0.30 1.58
C TYR A 198 8.73 0.18 2.24
N PHE A 199 8.26 1.36 1.84
CA PHE A 199 7.01 1.94 2.32
C PHE A 199 6.09 2.30 1.16
N LYS A 200 4.89 1.71 1.13
CA LYS A 200 3.83 2.07 0.20
C LYS A 200 2.63 2.60 0.96
N LEU A 201 2.22 3.82 0.61
CA LEU A 201 1.03 4.46 1.16
C LEU A 201 0.13 4.92 0.02
N LEU A 202 -1.11 4.42 -0.01
CA LEU A 202 -2.19 5.00 -0.80
C LEU A 202 -3.27 5.44 0.17
N ASP A 203 -3.47 6.76 0.30
CA ASP A 203 -4.50 7.34 1.16
C ASP A 203 -5.35 8.34 0.38
N SER A 204 -6.59 7.94 0.11
CA SER A 204 -7.56 8.73 -0.67
C SER A 204 -8.46 9.61 0.21
N ARG A 205 -8.17 9.77 1.51
CA ARG A 205 -8.95 10.63 2.42
C ARG A 205 -8.58 12.10 2.23
N ASP A 206 -9.51 12.96 2.64
CA ASP A 206 -9.34 14.42 2.57
C ASP A 206 -8.55 15.00 3.74
N CYS A 207 -8.27 14.21 4.77
CA CYS A 207 -7.49 14.62 5.94
C CYS A 207 -6.37 13.63 6.22
N LEU A 208 -5.13 14.12 6.23
CA LEU A 208 -3.95 13.31 6.58
C LEU A 208 -3.51 13.66 8.00
N SER A 209 -3.61 12.69 8.90
CA SER A 209 -3.01 12.80 10.23
C SER A 209 -2.13 11.59 10.46
N TYR A 210 -0.81 11.78 10.32
CA TYR A 210 0.19 10.76 10.54
C TYR A 210 1.21 11.21 11.57
N LEU A 211 1.47 10.36 12.55
CA LEU A 211 2.64 10.41 13.42
C LEU A 211 3.57 9.29 12.95
N ILE A 212 4.57 9.66 12.18
CA ILE A 212 5.55 8.71 11.64
C ILE A 212 6.89 9.01 12.30
N GLU A 213 7.45 8.02 12.96
CA GLU A 213 8.82 8.12 13.44
C GLU A 213 9.80 8.02 12.27
N HIS A 214 10.99 8.58 12.47
CA HIS A 214 12.07 8.53 11.48
C HIS A 214 12.41 7.07 11.11
N MET A 215 12.53 6.81 9.80
CA MET A 215 12.81 5.49 9.21
C MET A 215 14.22 5.47 8.61
N PRO A 216 15.27 5.20 9.41
CA PRO A 216 16.66 5.36 8.98
C PRO A 216 17.10 4.36 7.89
N GLU A 217 16.46 3.19 7.84
CA GLU A 217 16.80 2.13 6.87
C GLU A 217 15.93 2.18 5.60
N LEU A 218 15.02 3.17 5.49
CA LEU A 218 14.10 3.24 4.36
C LEU A 218 14.86 3.56 3.06
N GLU A 219 14.72 2.70 2.08
CA GLU A 219 15.36 2.82 0.77
C GLU A 219 14.39 3.30 -0.31
N GLU A 220 13.13 2.90 -0.23
CA GLU A 220 12.12 3.17 -1.26
C GLU A 220 10.77 3.53 -0.66
N ALA A 221 10.15 4.59 -1.17
CA ALA A 221 8.80 5.00 -0.81
C ALA A 221 7.94 5.24 -2.06
N ASP A 222 6.71 4.68 -2.05
CA ASP A 222 5.65 4.90 -3.04
C ASP A 222 4.45 5.53 -2.32
N ILE A 223 4.28 6.84 -2.46
CA ILE A 223 3.32 7.65 -1.72
C ILE A 223 2.31 8.23 -2.69
N ASN A 224 1.06 7.86 -2.48
CA ASN A 224 -0.06 8.33 -3.26
C ASN A 224 -1.12 8.86 -2.29
N VAL A 225 -1.24 10.19 -2.20
CA VAL A 225 -2.07 10.87 -1.20
C VAL A 225 -2.86 12.01 -1.82
N LYS A 226 -4.01 12.31 -1.23
CA LYS A 226 -4.88 13.37 -1.71
C LYS A 226 -4.46 14.76 -1.25
N GLN A 227 -3.76 14.85 -0.13
CA GLN A 227 -3.35 16.11 0.49
C GLN A 227 -1.86 16.21 0.73
N ASN A 228 -1.47 17.34 1.33
CA ASN A 228 -0.10 17.73 1.61
C ASN A 228 0.73 16.62 2.32
N PRO A 229 1.78 16.09 1.70
CA PRO A 229 2.61 15.03 2.25
C PRO A 229 3.77 15.53 3.13
N ASP A 230 3.84 16.82 3.47
CA ASP A 230 5.02 17.44 4.09
C ASP A 230 5.48 16.70 5.36
N LYS A 231 4.55 16.33 6.25
CA LYS A 231 4.88 15.59 7.47
C LYS A 231 5.43 14.20 7.18
N LEU A 232 4.96 13.55 6.12
CA LEU A 232 5.47 12.26 5.67
C LEU A 232 6.89 12.40 5.14
N LEU A 233 7.14 13.42 4.30
CA LEU A 233 8.44 13.66 3.67
C LEU A 233 9.56 13.90 4.70
N VAL A 234 9.25 14.58 5.80
CA VAL A 234 10.20 14.78 6.92
C VAL A 234 10.70 13.46 7.49
N SER A 235 9.85 12.45 7.58
CA SER A 235 10.18 11.17 8.23
C SER A 235 10.93 10.19 7.33
N ILE A 236 10.98 10.46 6.00
CA ILE A 236 11.52 9.52 4.99
C ILE A 236 12.76 10.07 4.26
N THR A 237 13.52 10.97 4.86
CA THR A 237 14.67 11.64 4.21
C THR A 237 15.84 10.73 3.85
N SER A 238 15.86 9.48 4.34
CA SER A 238 16.90 8.47 4.07
C SER A 238 16.78 7.77 2.70
N ILE A 239 15.63 7.94 2.02
CA ILE A 239 15.28 7.19 0.80
C ILE A 239 16.23 7.42 -0.37
N LYS A 240 16.38 6.39 -1.20
CA LYS A 240 17.05 6.41 -2.49
C LYS A 240 16.08 6.57 -3.66
N ARG A 241 14.86 6.05 -3.49
CA ARG A 241 13.80 6.11 -4.51
C ARG A 241 12.50 6.64 -3.90
N LEU A 242 11.92 7.64 -4.53
CA LEU A 242 10.61 8.21 -4.20
C LEU A 242 9.72 8.22 -5.42
N SER A 243 8.57 7.54 -5.33
CA SER A 243 7.42 7.77 -6.21
C SER A 243 6.36 8.54 -5.41
N LEU A 244 5.97 9.71 -5.87
CA LEU A 244 5.07 10.61 -5.17
C LEU A 244 3.95 11.09 -6.09
N ASN A 245 2.71 10.89 -5.64
CA ASN A 245 1.52 11.37 -6.31
C ASN A 245 0.62 12.12 -5.32
N VAL A 246 0.31 13.38 -5.62
CA VAL A 246 -0.52 14.25 -4.78
C VAL A 246 -1.66 14.82 -5.62
N PHE A 247 -2.89 14.37 -5.40
CA PHE A 247 -4.00 14.65 -6.31
C PHE A 247 -4.65 16.02 -6.13
N ASN A 248 -4.79 16.56 -4.93
CA ASN A 248 -5.70 17.69 -4.67
C ASN A 248 -5.24 18.69 -3.62
N SER A 249 -3.95 18.83 -3.38
CA SER A 249 -3.52 19.85 -2.42
C SER A 249 -3.69 21.25 -3.02
N GLN A 250 -4.51 22.08 -2.38
CA GLN A 250 -4.66 23.52 -2.70
C GLN A 250 -3.76 24.38 -1.80
N GLU A 251 -3.12 23.79 -0.79
CA GLU A 251 -2.26 24.49 0.13
C GLU A 251 -0.88 24.73 -0.48
N GLU A 252 -0.23 25.85 -0.10
CA GLU A 252 1.20 26.00 -0.38
C GLU A 252 1.98 24.90 0.32
N PRO A 253 3.01 24.30 -0.33
CA PRO A 253 3.84 23.32 0.33
C PRO A 253 4.47 23.93 1.60
N GLY A 254 3.95 23.52 2.76
CA GLY A 254 4.38 24.00 4.10
C GLY A 254 5.71 23.41 4.57
N TYR A 255 6.41 22.84 3.70
CA TYR A 255 7.66 22.14 3.81
C TYR A 255 8.70 22.94 4.62
N HIS A 256 9.12 22.43 5.73
CA HIS A 256 10.05 23.15 6.60
C HIS A 256 11.42 23.34 5.92
N ALA A 257 11.93 24.55 5.95
CA ALA A 257 13.27 24.85 5.46
C ALA A 257 14.31 23.98 6.19
N GLY A 258 15.17 23.30 5.42
CA GLY A 258 16.26 22.49 5.97
C GLY A 258 16.12 20.98 5.81
N ILE A 259 15.06 20.48 5.19
CA ILE A 259 14.96 19.06 4.83
C ILE A 259 15.78 18.82 3.57
N VAL A 260 16.72 17.88 3.63
CA VAL A 260 17.55 17.51 2.48
C VAL A 260 17.51 16.00 2.29
N PHE A 261 17.21 15.58 1.07
CA PHE A 261 17.25 14.17 0.66
C PHE A 261 18.64 13.80 0.15
N ASN A 262 19.58 13.59 1.06
CA ASN A 262 20.99 13.36 0.74
C ASN A 262 21.26 12.07 -0.04
N HIS A 263 20.30 11.15 -0.07
CA HIS A 263 20.45 9.84 -0.70
C HIS A 263 19.48 9.62 -1.86
N LEU A 264 18.59 10.56 -2.18
CA LEU A 264 17.62 10.42 -3.24
C LEU A 264 18.31 10.46 -4.61
N GLU A 265 18.21 9.34 -5.33
CA GLU A 265 18.76 9.14 -6.67
C GLU A 265 17.67 9.07 -7.74
N HIS A 266 16.48 8.59 -7.37
CA HIS A 266 15.36 8.41 -8.28
C HIS A 266 14.12 9.10 -7.72
N LEU A 267 13.58 10.05 -8.49
CA LEU A 267 12.31 10.73 -8.19
C LEU A 267 11.33 10.50 -9.33
N GLU A 268 10.18 9.94 -9.00
CA GLU A 268 9.00 9.91 -9.86
C GLU A 268 7.93 10.79 -9.21
N LEU A 269 7.44 11.79 -9.95
CA LEU A 269 6.45 12.73 -9.45
C LEU A 269 5.28 12.86 -10.43
N CYS A 270 4.06 12.58 -9.95
CA CYS A 270 2.86 12.87 -10.71
C CYS A 270 2.35 14.28 -10.35
N ILE A 271 2.22 15.12 -11.36
CA ILE A 271 1.80 16.51 -11.25
C ILE A 271 0.38 16.64 -11.83
N SER A 272 -0.57 17.03 -11.00
CA SER A 272 -1.95 17.29 -11.42
C SER A 272 -2.36 18.76 -11.27
N ASN A 273 -1.56 19.57 -10.59
CA ASN A 273 -1.86 20.97 -10.25
C ASN A 273 -0.59 21.78 -9.92
N ASN A 274 -0.76 23.07 -9.64
CA ASN A 274 0.35 23.96 -9.27
C ASN A 274 1.08 23.57 -7.98
N TYR A 275 0.42 22.91 -7.05
CA TYR A 275 1.07 22.36 -5.85
C TYR A 275 2.14 21.33 -6.22
N GLY A 276 1.79 20.36 -7.07
CA GLY A 276 2.73 19.33 -7.54
C GLY A 276 3.96 19.94 -8.22
N TYR A 277 3.76 20.99 -9.00
CA TYR A 277 4.88 21.71 -9.62
C TYR A 277 5.78 22.42 -8.58
N LYS A 278 5.20 23.15 -7.63
CA LYS A 278 5.97 23.79 -6.53
C LYS A 278 6.72 22.76 -5.72
N LEU A 279 6.12 21.62 -5.48
CA LEU A 279 6.76 20.49 -4.81
C LEU A 279 7.93 19.92 -5.62
N LEU A 280 7.79 19.78 -6.96
CA LEU A 280 8.89 19.40 -7.86
C LEU A 280 10.08 20.32 -7.72
N VAL A 281 9.86 21.64 -7.86
CA VAL A 281 10.91 22.67 -7.75
C VAL A 281 11.68 22.51 -6.44
N ARG A 282 10.97 22.23 -5.37
CA ARG A 282 11.52 22.09 -4.05
C ARG A 282 12.32 20.80 -3.90
N LEU A 283 11.75 19.68 -4.30
CA LEU A 283 12.45 18.38 -4.27
C LEU A 283 13.73 18.41 -5.09
N LEU A 284 13.74 19.10 -6.24
CA LEU A 284 14.95 19.29 -7.04
C LEU A 284 16.04 20.07 -6.29
N LYS A 285 15.66 21.10 -5.52
CA LYS A 285 16.63 21.89 -4.71
C LYS A 285 17.19 21.05 -3.55
N ASP A 286 16.35 20.24 -2.93
CA ASP A 286 16.64 19.50 -1.71
C ASP A 286 17.23 18.10 -1.97
N SER A 287 17.40 17.71 -3.25
CA SER A 287 17.91 16.39 -3.67
C SER A 287 19.20 16.52 -4.49
N PRO A 288 20.33 16.84 -3.88
CA PRO A 288 21.56 17.18 -4.61
C PRO A 288 22.19 16.03 -5.40
N LYS A 289 21.81 14.78 -5.13
CA LYS A 289 22.31 13.56 -5.77
C LYS A 289 21.33 12.91 -6.74
N LEU A 290 20.24 13.61 -7.10
CA LEU A 290 19.21 13.06 -7.98
C LEU A 290 19.81 12.74 -9.36
N ARG A 291 19.61 11.51 -9.83
CA ARG A 291 20.13 10.99 -11.11
C ARG A 291 19.02 10.73 -12.12
N VAL A 292 17.85 10.31 -11.65
CA VAL A 292 16.70 9.97 -12.49
C VAL A 292 15.52 10.79 -12.05
N LEU A 293 14.94 11.54 -12.98
CA LEU A 293 13.73 12.31 -12.79
C LEU A 293 12.67 11.84 -13.77
N SER A 294 11.57 11.29 -13.25
CA SER A 294 10.38 10.95 -14.03
C SER A 294 9.21 11.84 -13.60
N ILE A 295 8.61 12.53 -14.56
CA ILE A 295 7.48 13.41 -14.34
C ILE A 295 6.31 12.86 -15.11
N CYS A 296 5.17 12.68 -14.44
CA CYS A 296 3.91 12.32 -15.06
C CYS A 296 2.92 13.46 -14.88
N VAL A 297 2.46 14.07 -15.96
CA VAL A 297 1.46 15.13 -15.92
C VAL A 297 0.08 14.51 -16.14
N HIS A 298 -0.71 14.41 -15.07
CA HIS A 298 -2.08 13.92 -15.15
C HIS A 298 -3.07 15.07 -15.30
N ILE A 299 -3.98 14.91 -16.25
CA ILE A 299 -5.16 15.76 -16.37
C ILE A 299 -6.30 14.99 -15.72
N ASP A 300 -6.89 15.55 -14.70
CA ASP A 300 -8.14 15.00 -14.15
C ASP A 300 -9.31 15.28 -15.09
N ILE A 301 -9.57 14.35 -16.03
CA ILE A 301 -10.67 14.43 -16.99
C ILE A 301 -12.04 14.23 -16.30
N GLN A 302 -12.06 13.73 -15.05
CA GLN A 302 -13.30 13.37 -14.37
C GLN A 302 -14.02 14.54 -13.71
N SER A 303 -13.33 15.65 -13.41
CA SER A 303 -13.95 16.78 -12.72
C SER A 303 -14.79 17.69 -13.63
N GLY A 304 -14.62 17.62 -14.95
CA GLY A 304 -15.33 18.52 -15.87
C GLY A 304 -15.04 20.02 -15.65
N GLU A 305 -14.25 20.36 -14.67
CA GLU A 305 -13.79 21.70 -14.37
C GLU A 305 -12.53 21.99 -15.17
N TYR A 306 -12.51 23.17 -15.79
CA TYR A 306 -11.34 23.71 -16.47
C TYR A 306 -10.24 23.90 -15.42
N GLN A 307 -9.27 22.99 -15.36
CA GLN A 307 -8.10 23.19 -14.53
C GLN A 307 -7.23 24.27 -15.20
N PRO A 308 -6.84 25.31 -14.45
CA PRO A 308 -5.92 26.31 -14.97
C PRO A 308 -4.60 25.62 -15.37
N ASP A 309 -3.99 26.11 -16.44
CA ASP A 309 -2.69 25.64 -16.89
C ASP A 309 -1.69 25.64 -15.73
N ILE A 310 -0.89 24.59 -15.64
CA ILE A 310 0.10 24.46 -14.58
C ILE A 310 1.15 25.55 -14.78
N ASP A 311 1.32 26.41 -13.78
CA ASP A 311 2.29 27.50 -13.82
C ASP A 311 3.71 26.99 -13.54
N PHE A 312 4.49 26.78 -14.60
CA PHE A 312 5.89 26.35 -14.53
C PHE A 312 6.90 27.48 -14.30
N HIS A 313 6.47 28.71 -14.01
CA HIS A 313 7.38 29.87 -13.89
C HIS A 313 8.34 29.81 -12.69
N GLY A 314 8.07 28.98 -11.69
CA GLY A 314 8.89 28.92 -10.47
C GLY A 314 10.34 28.45 -10.65
N LEU A 315 10.67 27.66 -11.70
CA LEU A 315 12.04 27.26 -12.05
C LEU A 315 12.69 28.20 -13.04
N THR A 316 11.93 28.68 -14.02
CA THR A 316 12.47 29.54 -15.09
C THR A 316 12.88 30.92 -14.59
N SER A 317 12.31 31.37 -13.45
CA SER A 317 12.73 32.60 -12.75
C SER A 317 14.02 32.44 -11.93
N LEU A 318 14.60 31.21 -11.85
CA LEU A 318 15.82 30.96 -11.10
C LEU A 318 17.05 31.28 -11.96
N GLU A 319 17.70 32.42 -11.69
CA GLU A 319 18.98 32.76 -12.30
C GLU A 319 20.16 32.54 -11.35
N GLY A 320 21.30 32.10 -11.89
CA GLY A 320 22.56 32.06 -11.18
C GLY A 320 22.65 31.01 -10.04
N SER A 321 22.87 31.47 -8.80
CA SER A 321 23.14 30.60 -7.63
C SER A 321 21.93 29.80 -7.13
N SER A 322 20.77 29.94 -7.73
CA SER A 322 19.52 29.27 -7.34
C SER A 322 19.19 28.02 -8.16
N VAL A 323 20.00 27.69 -9.19
CA VAL A 323 19.80 26.47 -9.98
C VAL A 323 19.99 25.22 -9.08
N PRO A 324 19.07 24.23 -9.11
CA PRO A 324 19.22 23.01 -8.32
C PRO A 324 20.54 22.29 -8.58
N LYS A 325 21.26 21.90 -7.51
CA LYS A 325 22.57 21.24 -7.61
C LYS A 325 22.52 19.92 -8.40
N CYS A 326 21.41 19.20 -8.31
CA CYS A 326 21.24 17.95 -9.05
C CYS A 326 21.28 18.15 -10.56
N LEU A 327 20.72 19.25 -11.10
CA LEU A 327 20.79 19.54 -12.52
C LEU A 327 22.23 19.78 -12.98
N LEU A 328 23.01 20.48 -12.19
CA LEU A 328 24.40 20.79 -12.53
C LEU A 328 25.32 19.57 -12.43
N ASN A 329 25.07 18.65 -11.47
CA ASN A 329 26.09 17.69 -11.04
C ASN A 329 25.72 16.23 -11.23
N SER A 330 24.44 15.84 -11.30
CA SER A 330 24.09 14.44 -11.16
C SER A 330 22.93 13.93 -12.02
N LEU A 331 22.08 14.77 -12.57
CA LEU A 331 20.92 14.33 -13.35
C LEU A 331 21.36 13.66 -14.67
N GLU A 332 21.04 12.38 -14.82
CA GLU A 332 21.43 11.56 -15.97
C GLU A 332 20.25 11.19 -16.87
N THR A 333 19.05 11.07 -16.29
CA THR A 333 17.86 10.62 -17.02
C THR A 333 16.68 11.52 -16.70
N LEU A 334 15.98 11.95 -17.76
CA LEU A 334 14.73 12.69 -17.68
C LEU A 334 13.64 11.94 -18.46
N ASP A 335 12.53 11.60 -17.80
CA ASP A 335 11.34 11.05 -18.44
C ASP A 335 10.14 11.97 -18.14
N VAL A 336 9.42 12.38 -19.19
CA VAL A 336 8.24 13.24 -19.07
C VAL A 336 7.08 12.61 -19.84
N GLN A 337 6.02 12.29 -19.12
CA GLN A 337 4.80 11.68 -19.65
C GLN A 337 3.64 12.66 -19.52
N GLY A 338 2.75 12.66 -20.48
CA GLY A 338 1.61 13.58 -20.51
C GLY A 338 1.94 15.00 -20.96
N TYR A 339 3.02 15.17 -21.74
CA TYR A 339 3.46 16.47 -22.29
C TYR A 339 2.46 17.01 -23.31
N LYS A 340 1.96 18.24 -23.12
CA LYS A 340 1.00 18.91 -23.99
C LYS A 340 1.62 19.92 -24.94
N GLY A 341 2.84 20.39 -24.67
CA GLY A 341 3.54 21.41 -25.45
C GLY A 341 3.11 22.83 -25.15
N SER A 342 2.61 23.11 -23.95
CA SER A 342 2.34 24.47 -23.51
C SER A 342 3.63 25.32 -23.48
N LEU A 343 3.48 26.64 -23.43
CA LEU A 343 4.62 27.57 -23.36
C LEU A 343 5.44 27.28 -22.09
N GLU A 344 4.76 27.11 -21.00
CA GLU A 344 5.32 26.87 -19.67
C GLU A 344 6.07 25.54 -19.60
N GLU A 345 5.51 24.49 -20.19
CA GLU A 345 6.19 23.18 -20.28
C GLU A 345 7.46 23.25 -21.14
N ARG A 346 7.41 23.99 -22.24
CA ARG A 346 8.58 24.21 -23.10
C ARG A 346 9.68 25.00 -22.39
N ASP A 347 9.30 26.04 -21.65
CA ASP A 347 10.25 26.84 -20.88
C ASP A 347 10.88 26.02 -19.76
N PHE A 348 10.08 25.19 -19.05
CA PHE A 348 10.57 24.26 -18.07
C PHE A 348 11.57 23.26 -18.66
N LEU A 349 11.24 22.59 -19.76
CA LEU A 349 12.15 21.65 -20.41
C LEU A 349 13.42 22.33 -20.92
N SER A 350 13.27 23.53 -21.49
CA SER A 350 14.42 24.33 -21.94
C SER A 350 15.34 24.69 -20.80
N PHE A 351 14.78 25.02 -19.62
CA PHE A 351 15.57 25.26 -18.41
C PHE A 351 16.32 24.00 -17.97
N ILE A 352 15.65 22.83 -17.92
CA ILE A 352 16.31 21.58 -17.57
C ILE A 352 17.45 21.26 -18.55
N PHE A 353 17.19 21.30 -19.87
CA PHE A 353 18.22 20.97 -20.88
C PHE A 353 19.40 21.97 -20.88
N LYS A 354 19.15 23.23 -20.54
CA LYS A 354 20.20 24.23 -20.41
C LYS A 354 21.15 23.94 -19.25
N HIS A 355 20.65 23.39 -18.16
CA HIS A 355 21.40 23.24 -16.90
C HIS A 355 21.82 21.82 -16.58
N ALA A 356 21.19 20.79 -17.16
CA ALA A 356 21.49 19.39 -16.89
C ALA A 356 22.76 18.93 -17.64
N ALA A 357 23.92 19.31 -17.13
CA ALA A 357 25.22 19.06 -17.79
C ALA A 357 25.58 17.56 -17.94
N HIS A 358 24.98 16.69 -17.14
CA HIS A 358 25.25 15.26 -17.12
C HIS A 358 24.14 14.40 -17.74
N LEU A 359 23.16 15.02 -18.39
CA LEU A 359 22.01 14.32 -18.98
C LEU A 359 22.47 13.37 -20.12
N LYS A 360 22.17 12.09 -19.99
CA LYS A 360 22.52 11.03 -20.94
C LYS A 360 21.34 10.59 -21.79
N SER A 361 20.14 10.61 -21.21
CA SER A 361 18.91 10.20 -21.90
C SER A 361 17.72 11.06 -21.49
N SER A 362 16.84 11.29 -22.46
CA SER A 362 15.55 11.94 -22.20
C SER A 362 14.47 11.28 -23.03
N SER A 363 13.27 11.12 -22.43
CA SER A 363 12.04 10.65 -23.07
C SER A 363 10.95 11.65 -22.80
N ILE A 364 10.20 12.02 -23.84
CA ILE A 364 9.06 12.94 -23.73
C ILE A 364 7.91 12.30 -24.52
N SER A 365 6.81 12.02 -23.84
CA SER A 365 5.61 11.40 -24.42
C SER A 365 4.35 12.16 -24.05
N GLN A 366 3.37 12.10 -24.97
CA GLN A 366 2.02 12.66 -24.79
C GLN A 366 1.12 11.68 -24.05
#